data_a62d15aef4666993dce3ed32321edeb4
#
_entry.id   a62d15aef4666993dce3ed32321edeb4
#
_cell.length_a   1.000
_cell.length_b   1.000
_cell.length_c   1.000
_cell.angle_alpha   90.00
_cell.angle_beta   90.00
_cell.angle_gamma   90.00
#
_symmetry.space_group_name_H-M   'P 1'
#
loop_
_entity.id
_entity.type
_entity.pdbx_description
1 polymer ?
#
loop_
_entity_poly.entity_id
_entity_poly.type
_entity_poly.pdbx_seq_one_letter_code
_entity_poly.pdbx_strand_id
1 'polypeptide(L)'
;MQEALFLNKKISEMVKRGKTIFKSKIKWILALILLTGCIYGSYTLSRYTEADQVEAKQAQGILDAGHGGSDPGKIGLNNLLEKDINLAITEKVKKCLEKEKITAELTRKEDKGLGTTGDGSKKTEDMQARVKMINET
;
A
#
# COMPACT_ATOMS: atom_id res chain seq x y z
N MET A 1 -56.58 -34.09 48.17
CA MET A 1 -56.66 -34.04 46.68
C MET A 1 -56.45 -32.63 46.16
N GLN A 2 -56.86 -31.53 46.78
CA GLN A 2 -56.65 -30.14 46.34
C GLN A 2 -55.20 -29.63 46.43
N GLU A 3 -54.40 -30.02 47.43
CA GLU A 3 -53.00 -29.61 47.57
C GLU A 3 -52.09 -30.14 46.45
N ALA A 4 -52.33 -31.36 45.99
CA ALA A 4 -51.57 -31.96 44.90
C ALA A 4 -51.78 -31.21 43.56
N LEU A 5 -52.99 -30.77 43.30
CA LEU A 5 -53.35 -29.93 42.13
C LEU A 5 -52.69 -28.53 42.18
N PHE A 6 -52.65 -27.93 43.36
CA PHE A 6 -51.97 -26.64 43.54
C PHE A 6 -50.47 -26.76 43.34
N LEU A 7 -49.84 -27.79 43.88
CA LEU A 7 -48.41 -28.03 43.72
C LEU A 7 -48.03 -28.26 42.25
N ASN A 8 -48.81 -29.09 41.52
CA ASN A 8 -48.60 -29.35 40.11
C ASN A 8 -48.73 -28.09 39.25
N LYS A 9 -49.69 -27.21 39.54
CA LYS A 9 -49.86 -25.90 38.87
C LYS A 9 -48.64 -25.01 39.09
N LYS A 10 -48.15 -24.94 40.34
CA LYS A 10 -46.99 -24.12 40.70
C LYS A 10 -45.70 -24.60 40.02
N ILE A 11 -45.49 -25.92 39.96
CA ILE A 11 -44.36 -26.53 39.24
C ILE A 11 -44.45 -26.21 37.73
N SER A 12 -45.63 -26.36 37.13
CA SER A 12 -45.83 -26.04 35.71
C SER A 12 -45.53 -24.59 35.38
N GLU A 13 -45.93 -23.65 36.23
CA GLU A 13 -45.65 -22.24 36.06
C GLU A 13 -44.14 -21.92 36.21
N MET A 14 -43.46 -22.54 37.17
CA MET A 14 -42.02 -22.39 37.32
C MET A 14 -41.24 -22.90 36.10
N VAL A 15 -41.62 -24.08 35.57
CA VAL A 15 -41.03 -24.64 34.36
C VAL A 15 -41.28 -23.74 33.14
N LYS A 16 -42.49 -23.18 33.00
CA LYS A 16 -42.79 -22.22 31.92
C LYS A 16 -41.94 -20.94 32.02
N ARG A 17 -41.82 -20.37 33.23
CA ARG A 17 -40.94 -19.19 33.47
C ARG A 17 -39.48 -19.48 33.18
N GLY A 18 -38.96 -20.65 33.59
CA GLY A 18 -37.59 -21.09 33.28
C GLY A 18 -37.33 -21.17 31.77
N LYS A 19 -38.26 -21.77 31.01
CA LYS A 19 -38.15 -21.85 29.54
C LYS A 19 -38.19 -20.50 28.86
N THR A 20 -38.98 -19.56 29.38
CA THR A 20 -39.06 -18.20 28.82
C THR A 20 -37.77 -17.40 29.07
N ILE A 21 -37.22 -17.49 30.29
CA ILE A 21 -35.96 -16.85 30.67
C ILE A 21 -34.80 -17.45 29.83
N PHE A 22 -34.77 -18.75 29.65
CA PHE A 22 -33.77 -19.43 28.86
C PHE A 22 -33.81 -19.01 27.38
N LYS A 23 -34.99 -18.96 26.77
CA LYS A 23 -35.19 -18.47 25.40
C LYS A 23 -34.77 -17.02 25.25
N SER A 24 -35.03 -16.15 26.23
CA SER A 24 -34.61 -14.78 26.24
C SER A 24 -33.07 -14.65 26.29
N LYS A 25 -32.41 -15.37 27.18
CA LYS A 25 -30.93 -15.38 27.26
C LYS A 25 -30.26 -15.84 25.97
N ILE A 26 -30.82 -16.90 25.33
CA ILE A 26 -30.30 -17.36 24.02
C ILE A 26 -30.43 -16.28 22.96
N LYS A 27 -31.52 -15.51 22.90
CA LYS A 27 -31.70 -14.42 21.97
C LYS A 27 -30.62 -13.35 22.15
N TRP A 28 -30.31 -12.99 23.38
CA TRP A 28 -29.27 -11.99 23.68
C TRP A 28 -27.86 -12.50 23.33
N ILE A 29 -27.57 -13.79 23.58
CA ILE A 29 -26.31 -14.41 23.19
C ILE A 29 -26.14 -14.41 21.66
N LEU A 30 -27.19 -14.81 20.93
CA LEU A 30 -27.17 -14.78 19.45
C LEU A 30 -27.00 -13.35 18.91
N ALA A 31 -27.67 -12.35 19.50
CA ALA A 31 -27.50 -10.96 19.12
C ALA A 31 -26.06 -10.47 19.34
N LEU A 32 -25.44 -10.89 20.44
CA LEU A 32 -24.08 -10.51 20.76
C LEU A 32 -23.05 -11.17 19.80
N ILE A 33 -23.27 -12.43 19.43
CA ILE A 33 -22.45 -13.13 18.43
C ILE A 33 -22.58 -12.45 17.06
N LEU A 34 -23.79 -12.05 16.68
CA LEU A 34 -24.06 -11.36 15.41
C LEU A 34 -23.38 -9.99 15.38
N LEU A 35 -23.46 -9.24 16.48
CA LEU A 35 -22.80 -7.95 16.62
C LEU A 35 -21.27 -8.07 16.53
N THR A 36 -20.66 -9.02 17.24
CA THR A 36 -19.22 -9.26 17.18
C THR A 36 -18.78 -9.72 15.79
N GLY A 37 -19.58 -10.55 15.13
CA GLY A 37 -19.36 -10.98 13.74
C GLY A 37 -19.40 -9.80 12.76
N CYS A 38 -20.34 -8.88 12.91
CA CYS A 38 -20.40 -7.66 12.09
C CYS A 38 -19.20 -6.73 12.30
N ILE A 39 -18.78 -6.54 13.56
CA ILE A 39 -17.60 -5.72 13.88
C ILE A 39 -16.34 -6.35 13.29
N TYR A 40 -16.17 -7.67 13.47
CA TYR A 40 -15.02 -8.38 12.91
C TYR A 40 -15.03 -8.38 11.37
N GLY A 41 -16.19 -8.59 10.77
CA GLY A 41 -16.38 -8.53 9.31
C GLY A 41 -16.08 -7.13 8.74
N SER A 42 -16.53 -6.08 9.41
CA SER A 42 -16.21 -4.69 9.01
C SER A 42 -14.71 -4.40 9.12
N TYR A 43 -14.07 -4.88 10.17
CA TYR A 43 -12.63 -4.71 10.37
C TYR A 43 -11.81 -5.45 9.29
N THR A 44 -12.19 -6.68 8.95
CA THR A 44 -11.52 -7.43 7.88
C THR A 44 -11.77 -6.82 6.51
N LEU A 45 -12.99 -6.38 6.22
CA LEU A 45 -13.33 -5.74 4.95
C LEU A 45 -12.57 -4.43 4.76
N SER A 46 -12.43 -3.61 5.81
CA SER A 46 -11.64 -2.38 5.77
C SER A 46 -10.18 -2.64 5.38
N ARG A 47 -9.59 -3.73 5.85
CA ARG A 47 -8.23 -4.12 5.47
C ARG A 47 -8.10 -4.53 4.00
N TYR A 48 -9.13 -5.12 3.42
CA TYR A 48 -9.13 -5.49 2.00
C TYR A 48 -9.34 -4.29 1.10
N THR A 49 -10.12 -3.29 1.53
CA THR A 49 -10.34 -2.06 0.74
C THR A 49 -9.14 -1.11 0.76
N GLU A 50 -8.32 -1.11 1.82
CA GLU A 50 -7.06 -0.36 1.83
C GLU A 50 -5.99 -0.93 0.89
N ALA A 51 -6.07 -2.23 0.53
CA ALA A 51 -5.11 -2.88 -0.37
C ALA A 51 -5.36 -2.58 -1.86
N ASP A 52 -6.53 -2.05 -2.24
CA ASP A 52 -6.95 -1.91 -3.64
C ASP A 52 -7.12 -0.46 -4.13
N GLN A 53 -6.67 0.51 -3.34
CA GLN A 53 -6.46 1.86 -3.85
C GLN A 53 -5.14 1.89 -4.63
N VAL A 54 -5.17 1.34 -5.84
CA VAL A 54 -4.21 1.71 -6.87
C VAL A 54 -4.61 3.13 -7.33
N GLU A 55 -4.38 4.11 -6.48
CA GLU A 55 -4.15 5.45 -6.97
C GLU A 55 -2.96 5.35 -7.92
N ALA A 56 -3.15 5.82 -9.15
CA ALA A 56 -2.03 6.06 -10.05
C ALA A 56 -1.07 6.99 -9.27
N LYS A 57 -0.05 6.38 -8.66
CA LYS A 57 0.85 7.07 -7.73
C LYS A 57 1.64 8.04 -8.57
N GLN A 58 1.23 9.29 -8.57
CA GLN A 58 2.00 10.38 -9.14
C GLN A 58 3.41 10.31 -8.53
N ALA A 59 4.43 10.42 -9.36
CA ALA A 59 5.80 10.37 -8.86
C ALA A 59 5.98 11.45 -7.78
N GLN A 60 6.50 11.04 -6.63
CA GLN A 60 6.78 11.95 -5.52
C GLN A 60 8.14 12.63 -5.65
N GLY A 61 8.93 12.21 -6.64
CA GLY A 61 10.22 12.81 -6.95
C GLY A 61 10.83 12.24 -8.22
N ILE A 62 11.80 12.96 -8.75
CA ILE A 62 12.62 12.52 -9.86
C ILE A 62 14.06 12.33 -9.39
N LEU A 63 14.67 11.24 -9.80
CA LEU A 63 16.08 10.94 -9.58
C LEU A 63 16.83 11.17 -10.89
N ASP A 64 17.70 12.17 -10.89
CA ASP A 64 18.51 12.48 -12.07
C ASP A 64 19.84 11.70 -12.05
N ALA A 65 20.00 10.81 -13.02
CA ALA A 65 21.26 10.12 -13.25
C ALA A 65 22.12 10.95 -14.20
N GLY A 66 22.92 11.86 -13.65
CA GLY A 66 23.77 12.76 -14.41
C GLY A 66 24.67 12.03 -15.42
N HIS A 67 25.06 12.73 -16.50
CA HIS A 67 25.81 12.20 -17.63
C HIS A 67 25.04 11.10 -18.40
N GLY A 68 25.69 10.41 -19.33
CA GLY A 68 25.11 9.31 -20.11
C GLY A 68 25.44 9.39 -21.59
N GLY A 69 25.33 8.28 -22.29
CA GLY A 69 25.68 8.16 -23.70
C GLY A 69 27.13 8.55 -23.95
N SER A 70 27.36 9.54 -24.83
CA SER A 70 28.70 10.03 -25.18
C SER A 70 29.38 10.90 -24.11
N ASP A 71 28.63 11.36 -23.09
CA ASP A 71 29.20 12.09 -21.95
C ASP A 71 29.53 11.14 -20.80
N PRO A 72 30.79 10.73 -20.63
CA PRO A 72 31.20 9.79 -19.57
C PRO A 72 31.25 10.46 -18.19
N GLY A 73 31.20 11.78 -18.10
CA GLY A 73 31.55 12.53 -16.91
C GLY A 73 33.05 12.37 -16.56
N LYS A 74 33.38 12.38 -15.28
CA LYS A 74 34.74 12.13 -14.82
C LYS A 74 35.15 10.67 -15.03
N ILE A 75 36.37 10.48 -15.52
CA ILE A 75 36.97 9.15 -15.63
C ILE A 75 37.84 8.92 -14.39
N GLY A 76 37.49 7.94 -13.61
CA GLY A 76 38.19 7.56 -12.38
C GLY A 76 39.28 6.52 -12.61
N LEU A 77 39.80 5.96 -11.52
CA LEU A 77 40.75 4.86 -11.56
C LEU A 77 40.12 3.64 -12.23
N ASN A 78 40.93 2.85 -12.94
CA ASN A 78 40.51 1.65 -13.67
C ASN A 78 39.40 1.91 -14.72
N ASN A 79 39.42 3.10 -15.34
CA ASN A 79 38.44 3.53 -16.35
C ASN A 79 36.99 3.52 -15.84
N LEU A 80 36.78 3.73 -14.55
CA LEU A 80 35.46 3.84 -13.97
C LEU A 80 34.80 5.14 -14.45
N LEU A 81 33.64 5.05 -15.08
CA LEU A 81 32.94 6.23 -15.63
C LEU A 81 31.93 6.76 -14.63
N GLU A 82 31.90 8.08 -14.46
CA GLU A 82 30.94 8.74 -13.56
C GLU A 82 29.48 8.46 -13.95
N LYS A 83 29.18 8.41 -15.26
CA LYS A 83 27.84 8.09 -15.75
C LYS A 83 27.31 6.74 -15.26
N ASP A 84 28.19 5.72 -15.17
CA ASP A 84 27.81 4.37 -14.74
C ASP A 84 27.55 4.34 -13.24
N ILE A 85 28.38 5.05 -12.48
CA ILE A 85 28.21 5.20 -11.03
C ILE A 85 26.89 5.94 -10.73
N ASN A 86 26.63 7.03 -11.42
CA ASN A 86 25.41 7.83 -11.22
C ASN A 86 24.15 7.00 -11.51
N LEU A 87 24.15 6.20 -12.60
CA LEU A 87 23.03 5.32 -12.91
C LEU A 87 22.84 4.27 -11.82
N ALA A 88 23.92 3.60 -11.42
CA ALA A 88 23.85 2.56 -10.39
C ALA A 88 23.38 3.11 -9.03
N ILE A 89 23.77 4.32 -8.66
CA ILE A 89 23.35 4.99 -7.44
C ILE A 89 21.85 5.32 -7.51
N THR A 90 21.40 5.96 -8.59
CA THR A 90 19.99 6.36 -8.73
C THR A 90 19.05 5.14 -8.74
N GLU A 91 19.44 4.04 -9.39
CA GLU A 91 18.67 2.79 -9.33
C GLU A 91 18.58 2.21 -7.91
N LYS A 92 19.66 2.25 -7.15
CA LYS A 92 19.64 1.79 -5.75
C LYS A 92 18.78 2.69 -4.87
N VAL A 93 18.89 4.01 -5.04
CA VAL A 93 18.07 4.97 -4.31
C VAL A 93 16.60 4.75 -4.64
N LYS A 94 16.24 4.58 -5.92
CA LYS A 94 14.87 4.26 -6.33
C LYS A 94 14.35 3.02 -5.60
N LYS A 95 15.10 1.92 -5.60
CA LYS A 95 14.72 0.69 -4.89
C LYS A 95 14.54 0.90 -3.38
N CYS A 96 15.32 1.80 -2.77
CA CYS A 96 15.14 2.14 -1.36
C CYS A 96 13.86 2.95 -1.12
N LEU A 97 13.57 3.94 -1.97
CA LEU A 97 12.36 4.74 -1.91
C LEU A 97 11.09 3.88 -2.10
N GLU A 98 11.13 2.95 -3.05
CA GLU A 98 10.02 2.01 -3.29
C GLU A 98 9.68 1.15 -2.06
N LYS A 99 10.69 0.74 -1.27
CA LYS A 99 10.45 0.03 -0.01
C LYS A 99 9.71 0.88 1.02
N GLU A 100 9.96 2.18 1.01
CA GLU A 100 9.27 3.16 1.86
C GLU A 100 7.95 3.67 1.23
N LYS A 101 7.48 3.01 0.16
CA LYS A 101 6.27 3.38 -0.59
C LYS A 101 6.33 4.77 -1.23
N ILE A 102 7.53 5.30 -1.46
CA ILE A 102 7.78 6.54 -2.16
C ILE A 102 8.02 6.22 -3.64
N THR A 103 7.24 6.81 -4.52
CA THR A 103 7.38 6.63 -5.97
C THR A 103 8.37 7.65 -6.51
N ALA A 104 9.39 7.20 -7.24
CA ALA A 104 10.35 8.05 -7.90
C ALA A 104 10.57 7.60 -9.35
N GLU A 105 10.70 8.56 -10.25
CA GLU A 105 11.08 8.30 -11.63
C GLU A 105 12.56 8.63 -11.86
N LEU A 106 13.15 7.88 -12.82
CA LEU A 106 14.54 8.12 -13.24
C LEU A 106 14.53 8.92 -14.52
N THR A 107 15.39 9.92 -14.64
CA THR A 107 15.58 10.67 -15.90
C THR A 107 16.09 9.76 -17.02
N ARG A 108 16.92 8.76 -16.70
CA ARG A 108 17.33 7.70 -17.62
C ARG A 108 17.44 6.35 -16.89
N LYS A 109 17.21 5.27 -17.63
CA LYS A 109 17.25 3.88 -17.13
C LYS A 109 18.35 3.05 -17.76
N GLU A 110 19.13 3.64 -18.65
CA GLU A 110 20.20 2.99 -19.40
C GLU A 110 21.33 4.00 -19.69
N ASP A 111 22.44 3.53 -20.23
CA ASP A 111 23.55 4.40 -20.67
C ASP A 111 23.17 5.14 -21.96
N LYS A 112 22.40 6.21 -21.81
CA LYS A 112 21.86 7.01 -22.90
C LYS A 112 21.78 8.47 -22.49
N GLY A 113 22.09 9.39 -23.42
CA GLY A 113 21.79 10.80 -23.26
C GLY A 113 20.31 11.09 -23.51
N LEU A 114 19.80 12.17 -22.97
CA LEU A 114 18.40 12.60 -23.11
C LEU A 114 18.21 13.62 -24.26
N GLY A 115 19.31 14.10 -24.87
CA GLY A 115 19.24 14.98 -26.04
C GLY A 115 18.58 14.31 -27.25
N THR A 116 18.24 15.09 -28.26
CA THR A 116 17.53 14.64 -29.47
C THR A 116 18.23 13.51 -30.22
N THR A 117 19.55 13.43 -30.14
CA THR A 117 20.36 12.36 -30.74
C THR A 117 20.48 11.12 -29.83
N GLY A 118 20.09 11.22 -28.56
CA GLY A 118 20.21 10.15 -27.58
C GLY A 118 21.64 9.78 -27.19
N ASP A 119 22.65 10.43 -27.78
CA ASP A 119 24.07 10.15 -27.53
C ASP A 119 24.72 11.11 -26.52
N GLY A 120 23.99 12.18 -26.10
CA GLY A 120 24.53 13.21 -25.20
C GLY A 120 25.60 14.09 -25.83
N SER A 121 25.76 14.05 -27.18
CA SER A 121 26.79 14.80 -27.88
C SER A 121 26.62 16.33 -27.74
N LYS A 122 25.40 16.77 -27.45
CA LYS A 122 25.09 18.17 -27.19
C LYS A 122 24.65 18.36 -25.74
N LYS A 123 25.58 18.62 -24.87
CA LYS A 123 25.37 18.79 -23.43
C LYS A 123 24.23 19.75 -23.09
N THR A 124 24.06 20.82 -23.83
CA THR A 124 22.98 21.79 -23.64
C THR A 124 21.61 21.18 -23.92
N GLU A 125 21.48 20.37 -24.99
CA GLU A 125 20.21 19.69 -25.30
C GLU A 125 19.85 18.62 -24.26
N ASP A 126 20.86 17.90 -23.78
CA ASP A 126 20.67 16.92 -22.69
C ASP A 126 20.17 17.60 -21.41
N MET A 127 20.78 18.71 -21.01
CA MET A 127 20.35 19.48 -19.85
C MET A 127 18.94 20.05 -20.00
N GLN A 128 18.59 20.55 -21.19
CA GLN A 128 17.24 21.06 -21.46
C GLN A 128 16.20 19.93 -21.40
N ALA A 129 16.51 18.76 -21.92
CA ALA A 129 15.64 17.59 -21.85
C ALA A 129 15.40 17.15 -20.41
N ARG A 130 16.43 17.16 -19.55
CA ARG A 130 16.30 16.88 -18.10
C ARG A 130 15.38 17.88 -17.42
N VAL A 131 15.63 19.19 -17.63
CA VAL A 131 14.79 20.25 -17.05
C VAL A 131 13.33 20.11 -17.49
N LYS A 132 13.11 19.83 -18.78
CA LYS A 132 11.76 19.60 -19.30
C LYS A 132 11.09 18.42 -18.60
N MET A 133 11.74 17.28 -18.51
CA MET A 133 11.20 16.09 -17.86
C MET A 133 10.86 16.36 -16.38
N ILE A 134 11.73 17.09 -15.66
CA ILE A 134 11.50 17.42 -14.25
C ILE A 134 10.28 18.35 -14.08
N ASN A 135 10.06 19.28 -15.00
CA ASN A 135 8.96 20.24 -14.91
C ASN A 135 7.61 19.67 -15.38
N GLU A 136 7.61 18.56 -16.12
CA GLU A 136 6.40 17.93 -16.65
C GLU A 136 5.87 16.78 -15.76
N THR A 137 6.62 16.39 -14.72
CA THR A 137 6.23 15.36 -13.74
C THR A 137 5.61 15.97 -12.51
#